data_817f3851ddef4cbbc7f20d94a9e3314f
#
_entry.id   817f3851ddef4cbbc7f20d94a9e3314f
#
_cell.length_a   1.000
_cell.length_b   1.000
_cell.length_c   1.000
_cell.angle_alpha   90.00
_cell.angle_beta   90.00
_cell.angle_gamma   90.00
#
_symmetry.space_group_name_H-M   'P 1'
#
loop_
_entity.id
_entity.type
_entity.pdbx_description
1 polymer ?
#
loop_
_entity_poly.entity_id
_entity_poly.type
_entity_poly.pdbx_seq_one_letter_code
_entity_poly.pdbx_strand_id
1 'polypeptide(L)'
;MAAFTRPGLHRVAVLVRHGVLPMELGLVHQVFGRAATPEGEPLYEVLTCAVTPGTVRTDADFPIHVAHGPEALAEADTVVVPATHEPDETETEGRLPAPLREAFARVRPGTRMASICTGAFVLAAAGLLDGRRATTHWMSTDTFHTLYPAVDLDPDVLYVDEGSVLTSAGEAAGIDLCLHIVREDHGAAVANAVARRTVVPPHRDGGQAQFIRRPVPEPRRSSTGAARSWALDHLDRPLTLRELAARESMSVRTFTRRFREEVGVTPLRWLTRQRIERARHLLEESDLPVERVAARAGFGTAASLRQHFHAALGVSPRAYRRTFRAQTGAGASAEGAAA
;
A
#
# COMPACT_ATOMS: atom_id res chain seq x y z
N MET A 1 29.67 18.19 9.74
CA MET A 1 30.07 17.78 8.37
C MET A 1 28.82 17.53 7.56
N ALA A 2 28.81 17.81 6.26
CA ALA A 2 27.65 17.50 5.41
C ALA A 2 27.37 15.99 5.45
N ALA A 3 26.10 15.59 5.55
CA ALA A 3 25.72 14.19 5.55
C ALA A 3 25.87 13.59 4.14
N PHE A 4 25.45 14.34 3.13
CA PHE A 4 25.57 13.96 1.70
C PHE A 4 26.87 14.46 1.11
N THR A 5 27.54 13.60 0.33
CA THR A 5 28.91 13.87 -0.16
C THR A 5 28.99 14.04 -1.67
N ARG A 6 27.94 13.66 -2.42
CA ARG A 6 27.93 13.70 -3.88
C ARG A 6 27.13 14.90 -4.39
N PRO A 7 27.80 15.96 -4.88
CA PRO A 7 27.09 17.13 -5.41
C PRO A 7 26.32 16.79 -6.68
N GLY A 8 25.16 17.43 -6.87
CA GLY A 8 24.34 17.30 -8.07
C GLY A 8 23.43 16.07 -8.13
N LEU A 9 23.49 15.16 -7.16
CA LEU A 9 22.55 14.05 -7.04
C LEU A 9 21.33 14.45 -6.22
N HIS A 10 20.19 13.83 -6.52
CA HIS A 10 19.00 13.94 -5.69
C HIS A 10 19.22 13.19 -4.36
N ARG A 11 19.03 13.88 -3.25
CA ARG A 11 19.38 13.41 -1.90
C ARG A 11 18.18 12.78 -1.22
N VAL A 12 18.28 11.49 -0.91
CA VAL A 12 17.23 10.73 -0.22
C VAL A 12 17.70 10.37 1.19
N ALA A 13 17.05 10.91 2.23
CA ALA A 13 17.25 10.52 3.61
C ALA A 13 16.18 9.49 4.02
N VAL A 14 16.61 8.33 4.52
CA VAL A 14 15.72 7.30 5.07
C VAL A 14 15.77 7.40 6.59
N LEU A 15 14.71 7.94 7.20
CA LEU A 15 14.62 8.12 8.64
C LEU A 15 14.11 6.84 9.31
N VAL A 16 15.00 6.11 9.96
CA VAL A 16 14.67 4.86 10.65
C VAL A 16 14.45 5.06 12.15
N ARG A 17 13.60 4.20 12.71
CA ARG A 17 13.30 4.08 14.14
C ARG A 17 13.58 2.66 14.61
N HIS A 18 13.64 2.42 15.92
CA HIS A 18 13.72 1.07 16.46
C HIS A 18 12.54 0.23 15.98
N GLY A 19 12.76 -1.04 15.70
CA GLY A 19 11.78 -1.95 15.10
C GLY A 19 11.61 -1.77 13.59
N VAL A 20 12.51 -1.03 12.90
CA VAL A 20 12.43 -0.84 11.44
C VAL A 20 12.44 -2.18 10.71
N LEU A 21 11.59 -2.29 9.67
CA LEU A 21 11.55 -3.46 8.79
C LEU A 21 12.75 -3.43 7.83
N PRO A 22 13.68 -4.42 7.90
CA PRO A 22 14.85 -4.47 7.01
C PRO A 22 14.47 -4.50 5.53
N MET A 23 13.36 -5.15 5.19
CA MET A 23 12.86 -5.18 3.82
C MET A 23 12.54 -3.77 3.32
N GLU A 24 11.80 -2.98 4.10
CA GLU A 24 11.40 -1.63 3.69
C GLU A 24 12.58 -0.67 3.64
N LEU A 25 13.52 -0.76 4.57
CA LEU A 25 14.78 -0.02 4.49
C LEU A 25 15.56 -0.43 3.23
N GLY A 26 15.71 -1.74 3.00
CA GLY A 26 16.47 -2.29 1.89
C GLY A 26 15.91 -1.92 0.53
N LEU A 27 14.57 -1.92 0.36
CA LEU A 27 13.96 -1.58 -0.92
C LEU A 27 14.20 -0.13 -1.34
N VAL A 28 14.22 0.82 -0.38
CA VAL A 28 14.52 2.23 -0.68
C VAL A 28 15.93 2.36 -1.25
N HIS A 29 16.92 1.75 -0.59
CA HIS A 29 18.30 1.73 -1.07
C HIS A 29 18.44 1.01 -2.43
N GLN A 30 17.70 -0.10 -2.63
CA GLN A 30 17.77 -0.87 -3.88
C GLN A 30 17.16 -0.10 -5.06
N VAL A 31 16.02 0.57 -4.87
CA VAL A 31 15.33 1.26 -5.96
C VAL A 31 16.07 2.54 -6.34
N PHE A 32 16.30 3.44 -5.39
CA PHE A 32 16.97 4.70 -5.67
C PHE A 32 18.46 4.52 -6.00
N GLY A 33 19.17 3.64 -5.28
CA GLY A 33 20.58 3.39 -5.52
C GLY A 33 20.91 2.70 -6.86
N ARG A 34 19.90 2.12 -7.53
CA ARG A 34 20.03 1.52 -8.87
C ARG A 34 19.58 2.44 -10.00
N ALA A 35 18.98 3.59 -9.68
CA ALA A 35 18.59 4.57 -10.67
C ALA A 35 19.83 5.29 -11.22
N ALA A 36 20.07 5.14 -12.52
CA ALA A 36 21.25 5.67 -13.20
C ALA A 36 20.87 6.16 -14.59
N THR A 37 21.69 7.05 -15.16
CA THR A 37 21.62 7.45 -16.55
C THR A 37 21.92 6.26 -17.49
N PRO A 38 21.66 6.37 -18.80
CA PRO A 38 22.08 5.34 -19.77
C PRO A 38 23.59 5.05 -19.74
N GLU A 39 24.40 6.04 -19.38
CA GLU A 39 25.86 5.97 -19.26
C GLU A 39 26.32 5.29 -17.96
N GLY A 40 25.37 5.06 -17.02
CA GLY A 40 25.63 4.40 -15.74
C GLY A 40 25.92 5.34 -14.58
N GLU A 41 25.78 6.66 -14.77
CA GLU A 41 25.97 7.63 -13.69
C GLU A 41 24.79 7.59 -12.71
N PRO A 42 25.04 7.56 -11.39
CA PRO A 42 23.98 7.53 -10.39
C PRO A 42 23.14 8.80 -10.41
N LEU A 43 21.86 8.68 -10.09
CA LEU A 43 20.91 9.80 -10.07
C LEU A 43 20.53 10.20 -8.63
N TYR A 44 20.73 9.32 -7.67
CA TYR A 44 20.42 9.56 -6.27
C TYR A 44 21.60 9.24 -5.35
N GLU A 45 21.71 10.00 -4.28
CA GLU A 45 22.49 9.63 -3.09
C GLU A 45 21.50 9.29 -1.97
N VAL A 46 21.57 8.06 -1.44
CA VAL A 46 20.66 7.57 -0.41
C VAL A 46 21.41 7.36 0.89
N LEU A 47 20.95 7.99 1.97
CA LEU A 47 21.50 7.83 3.31
C LEU A 47 20.42 7.32 4.27
N THR A 48 20.82 6.42 5.17
CA THR A 48 20.01 6.06 6.34
C THR A 48 20.40 6.96 7.50
N CYS A 49 19.40 7.57 8.15
CA CYS A 49 19.59 8.39 9.34
C CYS A 49 18.62 7.96 10.45
N ALA A 50 18.97 8.29 11.68
CA ALA A 50 18.13 8.09 12.85
C ALA A 50 18.09 9.38 13.69
N VAL A 51 17.12 9.50 14.58
CA VAL A 51 17.08 10.61 15.54
C VAL A 51 18.34 10.66 16.38
N THR A 52 18.83 9.48 16.80
CA THR A 52 20.12 9.32 17.49
C THR A 52 20.95 8.33 16.69
N PRO A 53 22.13 8.73 16.17
CA PRO A 53 23.06 7.80 15.53
C PRO A 53 23.46 6.66 16.46
N GLY A 54 23.74 5.49 15.87
CA GLY A 54 24.15 4.32 16.65
C GLY A 54 23.43 3.05 16.23
N THR A 55 23.25 2.15 17.19
CA THR A 55 22.58 0.86 16.95
C THR A 55 21.07 1.03 16.97
N VAL A 56 20.42 0.69 15.85
CA VAL A 56 18.96 0.65 15.70
C VAL A 56 18.52 -0.81 15.63
N ARG A 57 17.58 -1.22 16.49
CA ARG A 57 16.97 -2.55 16.41
C ARG A 57 16.10 -2.63 15.16
N THR A 58 16.06 -3.81 14.56
CA THR A 58 15.11 -4.13 13.49
C THR A 58 13.99 -5.01 14.04
N ASP A 59 12.98 -5.33 13.26
CA ASP A 59 11.96 -6.33 13.59
C ASP A 59 12.45 -7.78 13.35
N ALA A 60 13.71 -7.94 12.95
CA ALA A 60 14.38 -9.22 12.76
C ALA A 60 15.38 -9.48 13.91
N ASP A 61 16.11 -10.61 13.84
CA ASP A 61 17.07 -11.06 14.85
C ASP A 61 18.44 -10.35 14.79
N PHE A 62 18.57 -9.27 14.01
CA PHE A 62 19.79 -8.48 13.88
C PHE A 62 19.53 -6.98 13.97
N PRO A 63 20.40 -6.19 14.59
CA PRO A 63 20.36 -4.73 14.54
C PRO A 63 21.12 -4.20 13.34
N ILE A 64 20.89 -2.91 13.03
CA ILE A 64 21.70 -2.15 12.08
C ILE A 64 22.47 -1.04 12.80
N HIS A 65 23.60 -0.64 12.24
CA HIS A 65 24.33 0.54 12.69
C HIS A 65 24.05 1.72 11.77
N VAL A 66 23.56 2.83 12.32
CA VAL A 66 23.20 4.06 11.59
C VAL A 66 24.20 5.16 11.97
N ALA A 67 24.99 5.61 11.01
CA ALA A 67 26.05 6.58 11.22
C ALA A 67 25.56 8.04 11.23
N HIS A 68 24.43 8.33 10.56
CA HIS A 68 23.94 9.69 10.36
C HIS A 68 22.78 10.02 11.31
N GLY A 69 22.79 11.25 11.80
CA GLY A 69 21.74 11.81 12.64
C GLY A 69 20.70 12.61 11.83
N PRO A 70 19.88 13.43 12.54
CA PRO A 70 18.81 14.20 11.92
C PRO A 70 19.33 15.37 11.06
N GLU A 71 20.62 15.67 11.05
CA GLU A 71 21.24 16.63 10.12
C GLU A 71 21.05 16.24 8.66
N ALA A 72 20.95 14.93 8.36
CA ALA A 72 20.66 14.45 7.02
C ALA A 72 19.31 14.96 6.49
N LEU A 73 18.31 15.17 7.36
CA LEU A 73 17.00 15.71 6.98
C LEU A 73 17.07 17.15 6.49
N ALA A 74 18.00 17.93 7.01
CA ALA A 74 18.22 19.33 6.61
C ALA A 74 18.80 19.45 5.19
N GLU A 75 19.42 18.41 4.68
CA GLU A 75 20.07 18.41 3.37
C GLU A 75 19.26 17.63 2.31
N ALA A 76 18.31 16.80 2.73
CA ALA A 76 17.54 15.91 1.86
C ALA A 76 16.61 16.66 0.90
N ASP A 77 16.46 16.14 -0.32
CA ASP A 77 15.46 16.55 -1.30
C ASP A 77 14.20 15.66 -1.18
N THR A 78 14.39 14.42 -0.70
CA THR A 78 13.30 13.50 -0.32
C THR A 78 13.62 12.84 1.02
N VAL A 79 12.64 12.78 1.91
CA VAL A 79 12.69 12.02 3.16
C VAL A 79 11.73 10.85 3.06
N VAL A 80 12.21 9.64 3.33
CA VAL A 80 11.41 8.42 3.37
C VAL A 80 11.34 7.90 4.79
N VAL A 81 10.14 7.65 5.31
CA VAL A 81 9.89 7.09 6.63
C VAL A 81 9.33 5.67 6.46
N PRO A 82 10.14 4.61 6.64
CA PRO A 82 9.68 3.23 6.63
C PRO A 82 8.90 2.88 7.90
N ALA A 83 8.24 1.72 7.88
CA ALA A 83 7.52 1.18 9.01
C ALA A 83 8.44 0.78 10.17
N THR A 84 7.81 0.67 11.34
CA THR A 84 8.36 -0.01 12.50
C THR A 84 7.31 -0.96 13.10
N HIS A 85 7.76 -2.08 13.66
CA HIS A 85 6.94 -2.98 14.46
C HIS A 85 7.13 -2.76 15.98
N GLU A 86 7.89 -1.74 16.38
CA GLU A 86 7.90 -1.22 17.75
C GLU A 86 7.07 0.07 17.77
N PRO A 87 5.76 0.01 18.09
CA PRO A 87 4.87 1.17 18.07
C PRO A 87 5.32 2.22 19.09
N ASP A 88 5.32 3.46 18.68
CA ASP A 88 5.59 4.61 19.54
C ASP A 88 4.34 5.49 19.75
N GLU A 89 4.50 6.69 20.27
CA GLU A 89 3.43 7.63 20.55
C GLU A 89 2.65 8.04 19.29
N THR A 90 3.23 7.90 18.09
CA THR A 90 2.53 8.20 16.84
C THR A 90 1.43 7.16 16.56
N GLU A 91 1.64 5.91 16.94
CA GLU A 91 0.71 4.79 16.71
C GLU A 91 -0.20 4.51 17.92
N THR A 92 0.17 5.00 19.11
CA THR A 92 -0.58 4.74 20.36
C THR A 92 -1.36 5.95 20.86
N GLU A 93 -0.86 7.17 20.64
CA GLU A 93 -1.43 8.40 21.19
C GLU A 93 -1.76 9.44 20.11
N GLY A 94 -1.39 9.22 18.86
CA GLY A 94 -1.57 10.20 17.78
C GLY A 94 -0.68 11.42 17.91
N ARG A 95 0.46 11.31 18.60
CA ARG A 95 1.34 12.40 18.96
C ARG A 95 2.76 12.17 18.44
N LEU A 96 3.37 13.20 17.85
CA LEU A 96 4.77 13.15 17.42
C LEU A 96 5.70 13.26 18.64
N PRO A 97 6.55 12.24 18.93
CA PRO A 97 7.53 12.29 20.02
C PRO A 97 8.47 13.49 19.87
N ALA A 98 8.91 14.07 20.99
CA ALA A 98 9.76 15.27 21.00
C ALA A 98 11.03 15.11 20.13
N PRO A 99 11.78 14.00 20.19
CA PRO A 99 12.95 13.80 19.34
C PRO A 99 12.64 13.78 17.84
N LEU A 100 11.52 13.16 17.44
CA LEU A 100 11.06 13.16 16.03
C LEU A 100 10.63 14.57 15.60
N ARG A 101 9.92 15.30 16.46
CA ARG A 101 9.51 16.69 16.19
C ARG A 101 10.70 17.60 15.95
N GLU A 102 11.75 17.49 16.77
CA GLU A 102 13.00 18.23 16.59
C GLU A 102 13.73 17.85 15.29
N ALA A 103 13.70 16.55 14.93
CA ALA A 103 14.26 16.08 13.68
C ALA A 103 13.49 16.64 12.47
N PHE A 104 12.15 16.58 12.49
CA PHE A 104 11.28 17.11 11.43
C PHE A 104 11.38 18.63 11.28
N ALA A 105 11.63 19.37 12.36
CA ALA A 105 11.86 20.81 12.32
C ALA A 105 13.10 21.21 11.48
N ARG A 106 14.00 20.26 11.16
CA ARG A 106 15.15 20.47 10.28
C ARG A 106 14.83 20.30 8.80
N VAL A 107 13.71 19.68 8.47
CA VAL A 107 13.30 19.45 7.07
C VAL A 107 13.05 20.79 6.39
N ARG A 108 13.64 20.98 5.22
CA ARG A 108 13.49 22.23 4.47
C ARG A 108 12.11 22.32 3.81
N PRO A 109 11.54 23.52 3.67
CA PRO A 109 10.38 23.74 2.82
C PRO A 109 10.65 23.21 1.39
N GLY A 110 9.69 22.47 0.84
CA GLY A 110 9.80 21.89 -0.50
C GLY A 110 10.45 20.50 -0.54
N THR A 111 10.99 19.98 0.56
CA THR A 111 11.43 18.59 0.65
C THR A 111 10.24 17.65 0.46
N ARG A 112 10.36 16.66 -0.42
CA ARG A 112 9.36 15.61 -0.61
C ARG A 112 9.35 14.69 0.61
N MET A 113 8.16 14.42 1.16
CA MET A 113 7.97 13.51 2.28
C MET A 113 7.29 12.23 1.79
N ALA A 114 7.88 11.07 2.03
CA ALA A 114 7.32 9.80 1.66
C ALA A 114 7.24 8.85 2.85
N SER A 115 6.19 8.05 2.93
CA SER A 115 6.07 7.00 3.94
C SER A 115 5.80 5.64 3.31
N ILE A 116 6.27 4.61 3.99
CA ILE A 116 6.01 3.23 3.65
C ILE A 116 5.29 2.60 4.84
N CYS A 117 4.14 1.93 4.60
CA CYS A 117 3.39 1.20 5.62
C CYS A 117 3.00 2.10 6.83
N THR A 118 3.31 1.68 8.06
CA THR A 118 3.04 2.45 9.30
C THR A 118 3.91 3.71 9.43
N GLY A 119 4.87 3.94 8.55
CA GLY A 119 5.55 5.24 8.45
C GLY A 119 4.59 6.43 8.22
N ALA A 120 3.40 6.16 7.70
CA ALA A 120 2.34 7.16 7.53
C ALA A 120 1.87 7.78 8.86
N PHE A 121 1.92 7.04 9.97
CA PHE A 121 1.59 7.56 11.30
C PHE A 121 2.51 8.72 11.71
N VAL A 122 3.79 8.62 11.37
CA VAL A 122 4.75 9.70 11.65
C VAL A 122 4.41 10.96 10.86
N LEU A 123 4.07 10.82 9.56
CA LEU A 123 3.69 11.96 8.74
C LEU A 123 2.37 12.58 9.20
N ALA A 124 1.40 11.75 9.65
CA ALA A 124 0.14 12.22 10.21
C ALA A 124 0.35 12.95 11.53
N ALA A 125 1.16 12.39 12.46
CA ALA A 125 1.51 13.01 13.73
C ALA A 125 2.27 14.35 13.56
N ALA A 126 2.99 14.49 12.44
CA ALA A 126 3.64 15.74 12.06
C ALA A 126 2.69 16.76 11.40
N GLY A 127 1.39 16.44 11.22
CA GLY A 127 0.39 17.29 10.57
C GLY A 127 0.54 17.39 9.05
N LEU A 128 1.38 16.54 8.43
CA LEU A 128 1.66 16.62 7.00
C LEU A 128 0.56 15.99 6.13
N LEU A 129 -0.34 15.21 6.74
CA LEU A 129 -1.43 14.52 6.03
C LEU A 129 -2.81 15.15 6.27
N ASP A 130 -2.93 16.19 7.09
CA ASP A 130 -4.21 16.80 7.40
C ASP A 130 -4.89 17.35 6.14
N GLY A 131 -6.15 16.93 5.90
CA GLY A 131 -6.93 17.30 4.74
C GLY A 131 -6.43 16.70 3.41
N ARG A 132 -5.44 15.82 3.44
CA ARG A 132 -4.89 15.13 2.26
C ARG A 132 -5.37 13.70 2.19
N ARG A 133 -5.39 13.17 0.97
CA ARG A 133 -5.57 11.74 0.74
C ARG A 133 -4.27 11.00 1.08
N ALA A 134 -4.39 9.87 1.79
CA ALA A 134 -3.24 9.05 2.19
C ALA A 134 -3.60 7.58 2.21
N THR A 135 -2.59 6.71 2.30
CA THR A 135 -2.76 5.29 2.59
C THR A 135 -1.74 4.81 3.62
N THR A 136 -2.04 3.69 4.23
CA THR A 136 -1.16 2.96 5.16
C THR A 136 -1.38 1.46 4.99
N HIS A 137 -0.70 0.64 5.79
CA HIS A 137 -0.93 -0.80 5.78
C HIS A 137 -2.38 -1.11 6.21
N TRP A 138 -3.05 -2.00 5.49
CA TRP A 138 -4.47 -2.31 5.69
C TRP A 138 -4.82 -2.77 7.12
N MET A 139 -3.90 -3.45 7.81
CA MET A 139 -4.10 -3.88 9.19
C MET A 139 -4.14 -2.72 10.19
N SER A 140 -3.55 -1.59 9.85
CA SER A 140 -3.44 -0.40 10.71
C SER A 140 -4.51 0.65 10.44
N THR A 141 -5.42 0.40 9.49
CA THR A 141 -6.44 1.36 9.00
C THR A 141 -7.34 1.90 10.11
N ASP A 142 -7.88 1.00 10.95
CA ASP A 142 -8.83 1.38 12.01
C ASP A 142 -8.16 2.24 13.09
N THR A 143 -6.94 1.87 13.48
CA THR A 143 -6.12 2.64 14.41
C THR A 143 -5.78 4.01 13.83
N PHE A 144 -5.33 4.03 12.56
CA PHE A 144 -4.97 5.27 11.87
C PHE A 144 -6.17 6.23 11.78
N HIS A 145 -7.33 5.73 11.36
CA HIS A 145 -8.54 6.53 11.25
C HIS A 145 -9.00 7.11 12.61
N THR A 146 -8.83 6.33 13.67
CA THR A 146 -9.17 6.76 15.04
C THR A 146 -8.27 7.88 15.53
N LEU A 147 -6.95 7.78 15.29
CA LEU A 147 -5.97 8.73 15.77
C LEU A 147 -5.87 10.00 14.89
N TYR A 148 -6.12 9.86 13.58
CA TYR A 148 -5.95 10.95 12.61
C TYR A 148 -7.19 11.17 11.74
N PRO A 149 -8.33 11.59 12.33
CA PRO A 149 -9.61 11.72 11.62
C PRO A 149 -9.62 12.85 10.58
N ALA A 150 -8.62 13.74 10.59
CA ALA A 150 -8.46 14.81 9.59
C ALA A 150 -7.86 14.32 8.26
N VAL A 151 -7.35 13.06 8.20
CA VAL A 151 -6.74 12.49 7.01
C VAL A 151 -7.80 11.74 6.19
N ASP A 152 -7.85 11.99 4.86
CA ASP A 152 -8.69 11.23 3.93
C ASP A 152 -8.00 9.89 3.59
N LEU A 153 -8.17 8.91 4.48
CA LEU A 153 -7.49 7.62 4.37
C LEU A 153 -8.17 6.71 3.34
N ASP A 154 -7.43 6.30 2.29
CA ASP A 154 -7.83 5.27 1.33
C ASP A 154 -7.04 3.96 1.59
N PRO A 155 -7.62 2.99 2.30
CA PRO A 155 -6.93 1.75 2.67
C PRO A 155 -6.81 0.76 1.52
N ASP A 156 -7.42 1.03 0.37
CA ASP A 156 -7.55 0.07 -0.72
C ASP A 156 -6.48 0.20 -1.81
N VAL A 157 -5.65 1.22 -1.74
CA VAL A 157 -4.69 1.57 -2.79
C VAL A 157 -3.26 1.19 -2.41
N LEU A 158 -2.40 0.98 -3.41
CA LEU A 158 -0.99 0.63 -3.17
C LEU A 158 -0.22 1.85 -2.68
N TYR A 159 -0.44 3.01 -3.28
CA TYR A 159 0.15 4.28 -2.88
C TYR A 159 -0.73 5.46 -3.29
N VAL A 160 -0.52 6.56 -2.61
CA VAL A 160 -1.14 7.86 -2.90
C VAL A 160 -0.02 8.87 -3.12
N ASP A 161 -0.17 9.69 -4.15
CA ASP A 161 0.70 10.81 -4.47
C ASP A 161 -0.12 12.12 -4.34
N GLU A 162 0.25 12.95 -3.40
CA GLU A 162 -0.28 14.31 -3.16
C GLU A 162 0.79 15.38 -3.45
N GLY A 163 1.68 15.10 -4.41
CA GLY A 163 2.74 16.00 -4.86
C GLY A 163 3.94 16.00 -3.91
N SER A 164 3.94 16.85 -2.90
CA SER A 164 5.04 16.93 -1.92
C SER A 164 4.99 15.86 -0.84
N VAL A 165 3.86 15.16 -0.69
CA VAL A 165 3.68 14.10 0.31
C VAL A 165 3.12 12.85 -0.36
N LEU A 166 3.80 11.74 -0.19
CA LEU A 166 3.43 10.45 -0.76
C LEU A 166 3.35 9.38 0.34
N THR A 167 2.39 8.47 0.22
CA THR A 167 2.21 7.38 1.19
C THR A 167 1.99 6.06 0.46
N SER A 168 2.50 4.94 1.01
CA SER A 168 2.25 3.61 0.45
C SER A 168 1.78 2.62 1.51
N ALA A 169 1.12 1.58 1.03
CA ALA A 169 0.58 0.49 1.83
C ALA A 169 1.65 -0.40 2.49
N GLY A 170 2.92 -0.20 2.13
CA GLY A 170 4.03 -0.97 2.68
C GLY A 170 4.39 -2.21 1.90
N GLU A 171 5.39 -2.93 2.38
CA GLU A 171 5.93 -4.14 1.78
C GLU A 171 6.24 -3.92 0.28
N ALA A 172 5.73 -4.80 -0.60
CA ALA A 172 5.93 -4.69 -2.04
C ALA A 172 5.35 -3.40 -2.65
N ALA A 173 4.35 -2.75 -2.03
CA ALA A 173 3.83 -1.46 -2.49
C ALA A 173 4.81 -0.29 -2.26
N GLY A 174 5.75 -0.45 -1.31
CA GLY A 174 6.87 0.48 -1.15
C GLY A 174 7.80 0.52 -2.36
N ILE A 175 7.98 -0.63 -3.05
CA ILE A 175 8.74 -0.67 -4.32
C ILE A 175 8.01 0.13 -5.40
N ASP A 176 6.67 -0.01 -5.49
CA ASP A 176 5.88 0.73 -6.49
C ASP A 176 5.93 2.24 -6.26
N LEU A 177 5.84 2.68 -4.99
CA LEU A 177 6.01 4.08 -4.64
C LEU A 177 7.40 4.61 -5.04
N CYS A 178 8.47 3.89 -4.69
CA CYS A 178 9.82 4.31 -5.04
C CYS A 178 10.03 4.33 -6.57
N LEU A 179 9.50 3.35 -7.31
CA LEU A 179 9.54 3.32 -8.78
C LEU A 179 8.70 4.46 -9.39
N HIS A 180 7.57 4.82 -8.77
CA HIS A 180 6.78 5.97 -9.18
C HIS A 180 7.59 7.27 -9.02
N ILE A 181 8.24 7.48 -7.87
CA ILE A 181 9.10 8.64 -7.64
C ILE A 181 10.23 8.71 -8.69
N VAL A 182 10.93 7.60 -8.94
CA VAL A 182 11.97 7.55 -9.98
C VAL A 182 11.41 7.88 -11.36
N ARG A 183 10.19 7.46 -11.65
CA ARG A 183 9.50 7.74 -12.92
C ARG A 183 9.17 9.22 -13.09
N GLU A 184 8.67 9.85 -12.03
CA GLU A 184 8.37 11.29 -12.04
C GLU A 184 9.63 12.14 -12.14
N ASP A 185 10.70 11.75 -11.44
CA ASP A 185 11.96 12.51 -11.42
C ASP A 185 12.80 12.33 -12.71
N HIS A 186 12.86 11.11 -13.28
CA HIS A 186 13.82 10.75 -14.34
C HIS A 186 13.18 10.01 -15.52
N GLY A 187 11.87 9.89 -15.53
CA GLY A 187 11.10 9.30 -16.63
C GLY A 187 11.02 7.76 -16.63
N ALA A 188 10.15 7.29 -17.52
CA ALA A 188 9.78 5.87 -17.58
C ALA A 188 10.96 4.94 -17.95
N ALA A 189 11.92 5.40 -18.73
CA ALA A 189 13.06 4.59 -19.16
C ALA A 189 13.95 4.18 -17.97
N VAL A 190 14.27 5.13 -17.08
CA VAL A 190 15.04 4.88 -15.85
C VAL A 190 14.28 3.98 -14.91
N ALA A 191 13.02 4.30 -14.60
CA ALA A 191 12.19 3.47 -13.72
C ALA A 191 12.05 2.02 -14.22
N ASN A 192 11.86 1.83 -15.54
CA ASN A 192 11.78 0.50 -16.14
C ASN A 192 13.12 -0.26 -16.07
N ALA A 193 14.25 0.42 -16.16
CA ALA A 193 15.58 -0.18 -15.99
C ALA A 193 15.79 -0.66 -14.54
N VAL A 194 15.40 0.16 -13.56
CA VAL A 194 15.42 -0.21 -12.13
C VAL A 194 14.51 -1.40 -11.86
N ALA A 195 13.26 -1.37 -12.35
CA ALA A 195 12.30 -2.45 -12.16
C ALA A 195 12.81 -3.79 -12.71
N ARG A 196 13.41 -3.80 -13.91
CA ARG A 196 14.04 -5.02 -14.46
C ARG A 196 15.16 -5.57 -13.57
N ARG A 197 16.02 -4.69 -13.01
CA ARG A 197 17.10 -5.09 -12.10
C ARG A 197 16.58 -5.59 -10.75
N THR A 198 15.40 -5.12 -10.34
CA THR A 198 14.73 -5.53 -9.09
C THR A 198 13.82 -6.74 -9.30
N VAL A 199 13.63 -7.16 -10.56
CA VAL A 199 12.78 -8.31 -10.97
C VAL A 199 11.31 -8.10 -10.57
N VAL A 200 10.82 -6.89 -10.72
CA VAL A 200 9.42 -6.51 -10.46
C VAL A 200 8.77 -5.93 -11.71
N PRO A 201 7.43 -5.89 -11.79
CA PRO A 201 6.74 -5.20 -12.86
C PRO A 201 7.18 -3.74 -12.93
N PRO A 202 7.38 -3.18 -14.13
CA PRO A 202 7.92 -1.82 -14.29
C PRO A 202 6.95 -0.74 -13.82
N HIS A 203 5.67 -1.06 -13.70
CA HIS A 203 4.63 -0.14 -13.23
C HIS A 203 3.45 -0.93 -12.68
N ARG A 204 3.01 -0.55 -11.47
CA ARG A 204 1.69 -0.82 -10.92
C ARG A 204 1.05 0.52 -10.60
N ASP A 205 -0.21 0.70 -10.99
CA ASP A 205 -0.96 1.92 -10.67
C ASP A 205 -1.19 2.00 -9.15
N GLY A 206 -0.92 3.15 -8.55
CA GLY A 206 -1.16 3.37 -7.12
C GLY A 206 -2.58 3.08 -6.69
N GLY A 207 -3.56 3.32 -7.57
CA GLY A 207 -4.97 3.01 -7.34
C GLY A 207 -5.34 1.52 -7.39
N GLN A 208 -4.39 0.61 -7.65
CA GLN A 208 -4.63 -0.83 -7.54
C GLN A 208 -4.88 -1.25 -6.09
N ALA A 209 -5.78 -2.21 -5.90
CA ALA A 209 -6.13 -2.69 -4.58
C ALA A 209 -4.97 -3.46 -3.92
N GLN A 210 -4.80 -3.24 -2.61
CA GLN A 210 -3.97 -4.10 -1.77
C GLN A 210 -4.53 -5.52 -1.74
N PHE A 211 -3.68 -6.53 -1.50
CA PHE A 211 -4.11 -7.93 -1.30
C PHE A 211 -4.58 -8.12 0.16
N ILE A 212 -5.77 -7.63 0.49
CA ILE A 212 -6.30 -7.68 1.85
C ILE A 212 -7.42 -8.71 2.01
N ARG A 213 -7.45 -9.41 3.18
CA ARG A 213 -8.67 -10.02 3.70
C ARG A 213 -9.44 -8.92 4.43
N ARG A 214 -10.54 -8.43 3.86
CA ARG A 214 -11.37 -7.45 4.57
C ARG A 214 -12.21 -8.12 5.62
N PRO A 215 -12.11 -7.69 6.90
CA PRO A 215 -13.20 -7.85 7.82
C PRO A 215 -14.39 -7.04 7.29
N VAL A 216 -15.55 -7.65 7.20
CA VAL A 216 -16.79 -6.91 6.95
C VAL A 216 -17.03 -6.04 8.19
N PRO A 217 -17.12 -4.71 8.11
CA PRO A 217 -17.43 -3.89 9.26
C PRO A 217 -18.77 -4.34 9.86
N GLU A 218 -18.84 -4.49 11.19
CA GLU A 218 -20.06 -4.91 11.89
C GLU A 218 -21.23 -3.97 11.55
N PRO A 219 -22.42 -4.51 11.20
CA PRO A 219 -23.55 -3.72 10.70
C PRO A 219 -24.21 -2.79 11.73
N ARG A 220 -23.82 -2.84 13.01
CA ARG A 220 -24.63 -2.38 14.14
C ARG A 220 -24.76 -0.87 14.36
N ARG A 221 -24.07 -0.01 13.59
CA ARG A 221 -24.17 1.47 13.74
C ARG A 221 -24.28 2.26 12.43
N SER A 222 -24.44 1.60 11.30
CA SER A 222 -24.40 2.20 9.98
C SER A 222 -25.78 2.23 9.36
N SER A 223 -26.20 3.37 8.77
CA SER A 223 -27.47 3.50 8.10
C SER A 223 -27.54 2.73 6.76
N THR A 224 -26.43 2.16 6.27
CA THR A 224 -26.34 1.32 5.06
C THR A 224 -25.88 -0.11 5.37
N GLY A 225 -25.78 -0.47 6.66
CA GLY A 225 -25.22 -1.74 7.11
C GLY A 225 -26.00 -2.97 6.71
N ALA A 226 -27.33 -2.94 6.84
CA ALA A 226 -28.20 -4.05 6.46
C ALA A 226 -28.15 -4.33 4.96
N ALA A 227 -28.12 -3.28 4.14
CA ALA A 227 -27.98 -3.40 2.70
C ALA A 227 -26.62 -4.00 2.30
N ARG A 228 -25.54 -3.63 2.99
CA ARG A 228 -24.19 -4.18 2.75
C ARG A 228 -24.11 -5.65 3.13
N SER A 229 -24.57 -6.02 4.33
CA SER A 229 -24.59 -7.42 4.79
C SER A 229 -25.39 -8.29 3.82
N TRP A 230 -26.57 -7.86 3.49
CA TRP A 230 -27.41 -8.59 2.53
C TRP A 230 -26.75 -8.71 1.13
N ALA A 231 -26.09 -7.67 0.65
CA ALA A 231 -25.39 -7.71 -0.64
C ALA A 231 -24.26 -8.73 -0.66
N LEU A 232 -23.51 -8.89 0.44
CA LEU A 232 -22.43 -9.88 0.58
C LEU A 232 -22.96 -11.32 0.46
N ASP A 233 -24.13 -11.59 1.04
CA ASP A 233 -24.78 -12.91 0.98
C ASP A 233 -25.32 -13.24 -0.43
N HIS A 234 -25.50 -12.19 -1.28
CA HIS A 234 -26.14 -12.31 -2.59
C HIS A 234 -25.26 -11.80 -3.75
N LEU A 235 -23.93 -11.83 -3.59
CA LEU A 235 -23.00 -11.34 -4.61
C LEU A 235 -23.09 -12.09 -5.95
N ASP A 236 -23.51 -13.34 -5.93
CA ASP A 236 -23.60 -14.25 -7.07
C ASP A 236 -24.68 -13.88 -8.11
N ARG A 237 -25.58 -12.95 -7.79
CA ARG A 237 -26.65 -12.50 -8.67
C ARG A 237 -26.57 -11.00 -9.00
N PRO A 238 -27.26 -10.52 -10.03
CA PRO A 238 -27.38 -9.09 -10.28
C PRO A 238 -28.01 -8.37 -9.09
N LEU A 239 -27.36 -7.32 -8.61
CA LEU A 239 -27.82 -6.45 -7.53
C LEU A 239 -28.02 -5.04 -8.07
N THR A 240 -29.20 -4.46 -7.85
CA THR A 240 -29.51 -3.10 -8.28
C THR A 240 -29.42 -2.12 -7.11
N LEU A 241 -29.07 -0.85 -7.42
CA LEU A 241 -29.09 0.21 -6.40
C LEU A 241 -30.47 0.39 -5.77
N ARG A 242 -31.54 0.10 -6.52
CA ARG A 242 -32.92 0.17 -6.01
C ARG A 242 -33.18 -0.89 -4.94
N GLU A 243 -32.70 -2.12 -5.14
CA GLU A 243 -32.83 -3.19 -4.14
C GLU A 243 -32.05 -2.85 -2.87
N LEU A 244 -30.83 -2.33 -3.00
CA LEU A 244 -30.02 -1.94 -1.84
C LEU A 244 -30.66 -0.79 -1.06
N ALA A 245 -31.13 0.24 -1.76
CA ALA A 245 -31.80 1.39 -1.16
C ALA A 245 -33.12 1.00 -0.44
N ALA A 246 -33.87 0.07 -1.03
CA ALA A 246 -35.12 -0.42 -0.45
C ALA A 246 -34.89 -1.18 0.88
N ARG A 247 -33.74 -1.86 1.05
CA ARG A 247 -33.36 -2.53 2.30
C ARG A 247 -33.21 -1.58 3.48
N GLU A 248 -32.83 -0.35 3.22
CA GLU A 248 -32.67 0.71 4.21
C GLU A 248 -33.84 1.71 4.20
N SER A 249 -34.94 1.38 3.51
CA SER A 249 -36.12 2.27 3.35
C SER A 249 -35.76 3.66 2.81
N MET A 250 -34.78 3.72 1.90
CA MET A 250 -34.26 4.97 1.33
C MET A 250 -34.54 5.09 -0.17
N SER A 251 -34.58 6.34 -0.65
CA SER A 251 -34.45 6.59 -2.08
C SER A 251 -33.04 6.26 -2.57
N VAL A 252 -32.87 5.88 -3.84
CA VAL A 252 -31.56 5.60 -4.44
C VAL A 252 -30.58 6.76 -4.24
N ARG A 253 -31.05 8.01 -4.36
CA ARG A 253 -30.23 9.21 -4.15
C ARG A 253 -29.72 9.31 -2.70
N THR A 254 -30.63 9.15 -1.74
CA THR A 254 -30.28 9.20 -0.30
C THR A 254 -29.33 8.08 0.06
N PHE A 255 -29.62 6.85 -0.39
CA PHE A 255 -28.77 5.69 -0.15
C PHE A 255 -27.36 5.90 -0.72
N THR A 256 -27.25 6.32 -1.99
CA THR A 256 -25.94 6.53 -2.63
C THR A 256 -25.10 7.59 -1.92
N ARG A 257 -25.72 8.68 -1.47
CA ARG A 257 -25.04 9.73 -0.71
C ARG A 257 -24.54 9.21 0.62
N ARG A 258 -25.42 8.61 1.45
CA ARG A 258 -25.05 8.05 2.77
C ARG A 258 -24.05 6.92 2.65
N PHE A 259 -24.22 6.05 1.68
CA PHE A 259 -23.25 4.98 1.43
C PHE A 259 -21.86 5.54 1.13
N ARG A 260 -21.76 6.61 0.35
CA ARG A 260 -20.48 7.26 0.05
C ARG A 260 -19.89 7.96 1.28
N GLU A 261 -20.71 8.58 2.11
CA GLU A 261 -20.31 9.19 3.38
C GLU A 261 -19.79 8.13 4.38
N GLU A 262 -20.42 6.94 4.45
CA GLU A 262 -20.04 5.86 5.36
C GLU A 262 -18.92 4.96 4.87
N VAL A 263 -18.81 4.73 3.56
CA VAL A 263 -17.93 3.72 2.95
C VAL A 263 -16.81 4.33 2.11
N GLY A 264 -16.87 5.65 1.88
CA GLY A 264 -15.86 6.37 1.08
C GLY A 264 -15.98 6.18 -0.44
N VAL A 265 -16.75 5.18 -0.92
CA VAL A 265 -16.90 4.88 -2.34
C VAL A 265 -18.36 4.70 -2.73
N THR A 266 -18.66 4.74 -4.04
CA THR A 266 -20.05 4.50 -4.51
C THR A 266 -20.46 3.04 -4.30
N PRO A 267 -21.77 2.75 -4.10
CA PRO A 267 -22.26 1.37 -3.91
C PRO A 267 -21.85 0.41 -5.04
N LEU A 268 -21.85 0.86 -6.29
CA LEU A 268 -21.47 0.03 -7.44
C LEU A 268 -19.97 -0.28 -7.42
N ARG A 269 -19.11 0.69 -7.08
CA ARG A 269 -17.67 0.49 -6.95
C ARG A 269 -17.37 -0.48 -5.81
N TRP A 270 -18.06 -0.34 -4.68
CA TRP A 270 -17.97 -1.26 -3.56
C TRP A 270 -18.40 -2.68 -3.94
N LEU A 271 -19.56 -2.86 -4.60
CA LEU A 271 -20.01 -4.17 -5.08
C LEU A 271 -18.99 -4.84 -6.02
N THR A 272 -18.44 -4.07 -6.96
CA THR A 272 -17.40 -4.59 -7.88
C THR A 272 -16.19 -5.07 -7.10
N ARG A 273 -15.74 -4.32 -6.09
CA ARG A 273 -14.63 -4.73 -5.22
C ARG A 273 -14.95 -6.03 -4.48
N GLN A 274 -16.14 -6.15 -3.87
CA GLN A 274 -16.55 -7.38 -3.16
C GLN A 274 -16.59 -8.61 -4.10
N ARG A 275 -17.06 -8.42 -5.33
CA ARG A 275 -17.06 -9.47 -6.35
C ARG A 275 -15.66 -9.88 -6.79
N ILE A 276 -14.73 -8.93 -6.89
CA ILE A 276 -13.32 -9.24 -7.19
C ILE A 276 -12.71 -10.06 -6.05
N GLU A 277 -12.95 -9.68 -4.79
CA GLU A 277 -12.48 -10.44 -3.63
C GLU A 277 -13.03 -11.88 -3.62
N ARG A 278 -14.32 -12.04 -3.87
CA ARG A 278 -14.92 -13.37 -4.01
C ARG A 278 -14.32 -14.18 -5.17
N ALA A 279 -14.02 -13.52 -6.30
CA ALA A 279 -13.37 -14.19 -7.42
C ALA A 279 -11.93 -14.61 -7.09
N ARG A 280 -11.17 -13.80 -6.34
CA ARG A 280 -9.83 -14.15 -5.85
C ARG A 280 -9.88 -15.43 -5.01
N HIS A 281 -10.74 -15.43 -3.99
CA HIS A 281 -10.93 -16.58 -3.09
C HIS A 281 -11.30 -17.87 -3.87
N LEU A 282 -12.22 -17.78 -4.82
CA LEU A 282 -12.57 -18.90 -5.69
C LEU A 282 -11.41 -19.36 -6.58
N LEU A 283 -10.54 -18.46 -7.04
CA LEU A 283 -9.36 -18.78 -7.84
C LEU A 283 -8.27 -19.45 -7.01
N GLU A 284 -8.13 -19.09 -5.73
CA GLU A 284 -7.17 -19.64 -4.80
C GLU A 284 -7.59 -21.02 -4.27
N GLU A 285 -8.87 -21.23 -3.99
CA GLU A 285 -9.38 -22.41 -3.29
C GLU A 285 -10.03 -23.47 -4.19
N SER A 286 -10.27 -23.16 -5.48
CA SER A 286 -10.98 -24.09 -6.36
C SER A 286 -10.38 -24.22 -7.77
N ASP A 287 -10.68 -25.38 -8.44
CA ASP A 287 -10.36 -25.64 -9.84
C ASP A 287 -11.45 -25.13 -10.82
N LEU A 288 -12.39 -24.35 -10.36
CA LEU A 288 -13.49 -23.87 -11.18
C LEU A 288 -12.95 -23.15 -12.43
N PRO A 289 -13.47 -23.45 -13.63
CA PRO A 289 -13.21 -22.64 -14.82
C PRO A 289 -13.51 -21.16 -14.58
N VAL A 290 -12.77 -20.27 -15.25
CA VAL A 290 -12.95 -18.80 -15.06
C VAL A 290 -14.38 -18.36 -15.30
N GLU A 291 -15.10 -19.03 -16.20
CA GLU A 291 -16.52 -18.83 -16.50
C GLU A 291 -17.41 -19.11 -15.28
N ARG A 292 -17.10 -20.19 -14.54
CA ARG A 292 -17.82 -20.55 -13.30
C ARG A 292 -17.44 -19.63 -12.14
N VAL A 293 -16.17 -19.20 -12.07
CA VAL A 293 -15.72 -18.18 -11.12
C VAL A 293 -16.47 -16.88 -11.36
N ALA A 294 -16.58 -16.42 -12.61
CA ALA A 294 -17.33 -15.20 -12.96
C ALA A 294 -18.80 -15.29 -12.50
N ALA A 295 -19.47 -16.39 -12.78
CA ALA A 295 -20.86 -16.60 -12.35
C ALA A 295 -20.99 -16.58 -10.81
N ARG A 296 -20.15 -17.34 -10.09
CA ARG A 296 -20.22 -17.42 -8.62
C ARG A 296 -19.79 -16.13 -7.92
N ALA A 297 -18.94 -15.33 -8.55
CA ALA A 297 -18.54 -14.03 -8.05
C ALA A 297 -19.50 -12.91 -8.44
N GLY A 298 -20.57 -13.21 -9.20
CA GLY A 298 -21.61 -12.26 -9.58
C GLY A 298 -21.26 -11.37 -10.77
N PHE A 299 -20.25 -11.74 -11.56
CA PHE A 299 -20.02 -11.13 -12.87
C PHE A 299 -20.90 -11.83 -13.91
N GLY A 300 -21.61 -11.06 -14.72
CA GLY A 300 -22.52 -11.61 -15.73
C GLY A 300 -21.80 -12.42 -16.82
N THR A 301 -20.53 -12.12 -17.07
CA THR A 301 -19.68 -12.80 -18.06
C THR A 301 -18.24 -12.93 -17.60
N ALA A 302 -17.51 -13.94 -18.12
CA ALA A 302 -16.07 -14.05 -17.90
C ALA A 302 -15.29 -12.86 -18.49
N ALA A 303 -15.79 -12.22 -19.53
CA ALA A 303 -15.17 -11.00 -20.09
C ALA A 303 -15.24 -9.85 -19.08
N SER A 304 -16.41 -9.63 -18.44
CA SER A 304 -16.57 -8.63 -17.39
C SER A 304 -15.67 -8.92 -16.20
N LEU A 305 -15.57 -10.17 -15.75
CA LEU A 305 -14.62 -10.54 -14.70
C LEU A 305 -13.19 -10.21 -15.12
N ARG A 306 -12.74 -10.61 -16.30
CA ARG A 306 -11.36 -10.35 -16.76
C ARG A 306 -11.05 -8.86 -16.79
N GLN A 307 -11.97 -8.04 -17.30
CA GLN A 307 -11.81 -6.59 -17.36
C GLN A 307 -11.65 -5.97 -15.96
N HIS A 308 -12.61 -6.23 -15.07
CA HIS A 308 -12.58 -5.66 -13.71
C HIS A 308 -11.44 -6.21 -12.86
N PHE A 309 -11.13 -7.50 -13.01
CA PHE A 309 -10.04 -8.15 -12.30
C PHE A 309 -8.69 -7.60 -12.72
N HIS A 310 -8.49 -7.42 -14.04
CA HIS A 310 -7.25 -6.81 -14.56
C HIS A 310 -7.12 -5.34 -14.14
N ALA A 311 -8.20 -4.58 -14.21
CA ALA A 311 -8.21 -3.18 -13.77
C ALA A 311 -7.89 -3.03 -12.26
N ALA A 312 -8.31 -4.00 -11.42
CA ALA A 312 -8.07 -3.94 -9.99
C ALA A 312 -6.71 -4.52 -9.54
N LEU A 313 -6.19 -5.53 -10.24
CA LEU A 313 -5.04 -6.33 -9.79
C LEU A 313 -3.88 -6.37 -10.79
N GLY A 314 -4.02 -5.74 -11.96
CA GLY A 314 -2.98 -5.70 -13.01
C GLY A 314 -2.70 -7.03 -13.70
N VAL A 315 -3.40 -8.11 -13.32
CA VAL A 315 -3.17 -9.46 -13.86
C VAL A 315 -4.49 -10.13 -14.27
N SER A 316 -4.42 -11.11 -15.19
CA SER A 316 -5.60 -11.89 -15.55
C SER A 316 -5.98 -12.90 -14.45
N PRO A 317 -7.27 -13.31 -14.34
CA PRO A 317 -7.69 -14.35 -13.38
C PRO A 317 -6.89 -15.66 -13.51
N ARG A 318 -6.53 -16.05 -14.74
CA ARG A 318 -5.74 -17.25 -14.98
C ARG A 318 -4.29 -17.11 -14.52
N ALA A 319 -3.67 -15.94 -14.75
CA ALA A 319 -2.32 -15.65 -14.25
C ALA A 319 -2.31 -15.60 -12.73
N TYR A 320 -3.31 -14.96 -12.13
CA TYR A 320 -3.51 -14.89 -10.69
C TYR A 320 -3.56 -16.29 -10.06
N ARG A 321 -4.43 -17.19 -10.57
CA ARG A 321 -4.54 -18.58 -10.08
C ARG A 321 -3.19 -19.29 -10.11
N ARG A 322 -2.46 -19.18 -11.21
CA ARG A 322 -1.15 -19.83 -11.35
C ARG A 322 -0.14 -19.36 -10.30
N THR A 323 -0.22 -18.11 -9.88
CA THR A 323 0.72 -17.51 -8.92
C THR A 323 0.35 -17.83 -7.48
N PHE A 324 -0.94 -17.77 -7.13
CA PHE A 324 -1.39 -17.82 -5.74
C PHE A 324 -2.00 -19.14 -5.29
N ARG A 325 -2.22 -20.08 -6.22
CA ARG A 325 -2.67 -21.42 -5.85
C ARG A 325 -1.46 -22.30 -5.62
N ALA A 326 -1.31 -22.83 -4.41
CA ALA A 326 -0.32 -23.86 -4.13
C ALA A 326 -0.52 -25.05 -5.08
N GLN A 327 0.56 -25.54 -5.69
CA GLN A 327 0.53 -26.80 -6.45
C GLN A 327 0.33 -27.95 -5.46
N THR A 328 -0.90 -28.28 -5.15
CA THR A 328 -1.24 -29.55 -4.50
C THR A 328 -1.13 -30.65 -5.55
N GLY A 329 0.01 -31.32 -5.63
CA GLY A 329 0.12 -32.49 -6.49
C GLY A 329 1.45 -32.74 -7.18
N ALA A 330 2.57 -32.69 -6.45
CA ALA A 330 3.83 -33.29 -6.91
C ALA A 330 4.51 -34.02 -5.75
N GLY A 331 3.86 -35.07 -5.24
CA GLY A 331 4.39 -35.82 -4.11
C GLY A 331 3.69 -37.17 -3.87
N ALA A 332 3.33 -37.87 -4.93
CA ALA A 332 2.86 -39.27 -4.77
C ALA A 332 3.11 -40.08 -6.05
N SER A 333 4.37 -40.26 -6.43
CA SER A 333 4.77 -41.28 -7.41
C SER A 333 6.28 -41.50 -7.37
N ALA A 334 6.82 -41.94 -6.23
CA ALA A 334 8.19 -42.46 -6.14
C ALA A 334 8.36 -43.43 -4.96
N GLU A 335 7.43 -44.35 -4.79
CA GLU A 335 7.66 -45.58 -4.00
C GLU A 335 6.93 -46.71 -4.69
N GLY A 336 7.64 -47.49 -5.49
CA GLY A 336 7.09 -48.67 -6.16
C GLY A 336 7.92 -49.21 -7.30
N ALA A 337 9.26 -49.25 -7.16
CA ALA A 337 10.09 -50.07 -8.06
C ALA A 337 11.43 -50.41 -7.39
N ALA A 338 11.38 -51.30 -6.39
CA ALA A 338 12.53 -52.10 -5.96
C ALA A 338 11.99 -53.28 -5.16
N ALA A 339 11.69 -54.38 -5.85
CA ALA A 339 11.69 -55.73 -5.37
C ALA A 339 12.06 -56.65 -6.52
#